data_7c6a1106371583a3d30cfe6cf25a032b
#
_entry.id   7c6a1106371583a3d30cfe6cf25a032b
#
_cell.length_a   1.000
_cell.length_b   1.000
_cell.length_c   1.000
_cell.angle_alpha   90.00
_cell.angle_beta   90.00
_cell.angle_gamma   90.00
#
_symmetry.space_group_name_H-M   'P 1'
#
loop_
_entity.id
_entity.type
_entity.pdbx_description
1 polymer ?
#
loop_
_entity_poly.entity_id
_entity_poly.type
_entity_poly.pdbx_seq_one_letter_code
_entity_poly.pdbx_strand_id
1 'polypeptide(L)'
;RASFSAYEGKDYKYSLDVLPQEYPMFGAQDMRSPALEFEYEDGRYDMCNMRYKSHKIIQGKPDIEGLPHIYENSSGEFTTLIITVGDDISGVSVELYYSISETMPIICRHSRVLSGKTAVYLTNAASASIDFSDSDFKYMHLHGAWIREKHIETAEVKKGFQGIESRRGASSPNENPFMAIMRKDAGEDFGEVYGFSLVYSGNFKMLLEAETYGTMRFQAGVNPHNFKWKLNKGEQFITPELVMVYSENGLGEMSRTFHRLYRRNLCRGIWRDKVRPILINNWEATYFDFNEDKLINICKKASELGIELFVLDDGWF
;
A
#
# COMPACT_ATOMS: atom_id res chain seq x y z
N ARG A 1 12.67 20.12 -3.88
CA ARG A 1 12.14 20.93 -5.01
C ARG A 1 12.99 20.64 -6.22
N ALA A 2 12.40 20.13 -7.32
CA ALA A 2 13.07 20.19 -8.61
C ALA A 2 13.40 21.65 -8.92
N SER A 3 14.59 21.94 -9.39
CA SER A 3 14.95 23.31 -9.74
C SER A 3 14.13 23.75 -10.95
N PHE A 4 13.65 24.99 -10.96
CA PHE A 4 12.96 25.58 -12.12
C PHE A 4 13.75 25.51 -13.42
N SER A 5 15.07 25.34 -13.34
CA SER A 5 15.97 25.17 -14.49
C SER A 5 15.66 23.95 -15.38
N ALA A 6 14.97 22.94 -14.87
CA ALA A 6 14.58 21.76 -15.66
C ALA A 6 13.54 22.09 -16.77
N TYR A 7 12.93 23.28 -16.73
CA TYR A 7 11.86 23.70 -17.64
C TYR A 7 12.23 24.85 -18.58
N GLU A 8 13.50 25.26 -18.58
CA GLU A 8 13.97 26.27 -19.52
C GLU A 8 13.80 25.80 -20.97
N GLY A 9 12.99 26.53 -21.74
CA GLY A 9 12.80 26.34 -23.17
C GLY A 9 11.51 25.64 -23.63
N LYS A 10 10.56 25.37 -22.73
CA LYS A 10 9.22 24.89 -23.07
C LYS A 10 8.15 25.89 -22.64
N ASP A 11 7.14 26.12 -23.50
CA ASP A 11 6.01 27.04 -23.26
C ASP A 11 5.07 26.63 -22.11
N TYR A 12 5.54 25.80 -21.19
CA TYR A 12 4.77 25.44 -20.00
C TYR A 12 4.90 26.55 -18.98
N LYS A 13 3.81 27.24 -18.77
CA LYS A 13 3.67 28.16 -17.66
C LYS A 13 3.84 27.38 -16.36
N TYR A 14 4.76 27.84 -15.54
CA TYR A 14 5.23 27.21 -14.33
C TYR A 14 4.09 26.93 -13.34
N SER A 15 3.55 25.72 -13.39
CA SER A 15 2.66 25.19 -12.35
C SER A 15 3.37 24.07 -11.61
N LEU A 16 3.19 24.00 -10.29
CA LEU A 16 3.67 22.87 -9.52
C LEU A 16 2.96 21.56 -9.90
N ASP A 17 1.80 21.65 -10.54
CA ASP A 17 1.03 20.49 -11.04
C ASP A 17 1.80 19.64 -12.07
N VAL A 18 2.85 20.17 -12.69
CA VAL A 18 3.70 19.42 -13.63
C VAL A 18 5.02 18.97 -13.02
N LEU A 19 5.32 19.38 -11.78
CA LEU A 19 6.55 19.01 -11.09
C LEU A 19 6.32 17.79 -10.19
N PRO A 20 7.25 16.81 -10.21
CA PRO A 20 7.19 15.72 -9.24
C PRO A 20 7.32 16.25 -7.82
N GLN A 21 6.39 15.85 -6.96
CA GLN A 21 6.39 16.17 -5.53
C GLN A 21 6.63 14.89 -4.73
N GLU A 22 7.48 14.97 -3.74
CA GLU A 22 7.81 13.80 -2.93
C GLU A 22 6.70 13.44 -1.93
N TYR A 23 6.14 14.44 -1.25
CA TYR A 23 5.02 14.27 -0.34
C TYR A 23 4.16 15.53 -0.40
N PRO A 24 3.29 15.62 -1.42
CA PRO A 24 2.57 16.84 -1.76
C PRO A 24 1.58 17.24 -0.67
N MET A 25 1.48 18.54 -0.45
CA MET A 25 0.50 19.17 0.40
C MET A 25 -0.39 20.08 -0.43
N PHE A 26 -1.65 20.19 -0.05
CA PHE A 26 -2.57 21.11 -0.68
C PHE A 26 -2.14 22.57 -0.44
N GLY A 27 -2.33 23.44 -1.43
CA GLY A 27 -2.17 24.88 -1.28
C GLY A 27 -0.82 25.49 -1.70
N ALA A 28 0.15 24.68 -2.11
CA ALA A 28 1.44 25.17 -2.59
C ALA A 28 1.51 25.28 -4.13
N GLN A 29 0.40 25.66 -4.78
CA GLN A 29 0.22 25.71 -6.25
C GLN A 29 0.18 24.32 -6.94
N ASP A 30 0.19 23.25 -6.19
CA ASP A 30 -0.14 21.90 -6.68
C ASP A 30 -1.58 21.59 -6.27
N MET A 31 -2.48 21.46 -7.25
CA MET A 31 -3.91 21.23 -7.03
C MET A 31 -4.27 19.75 -7.16
N ARG A 32 -3.28 18.89 -7.43
CA ARG A 32 -3.46 17.43 -7.42
C ARG A 32 -3.65 16.95 -5.98
N SER A 33 -4.16 15.73 -5.85
CA SER A 33 -4.42 15.09 -4.55
C SER A 33 -3.22 15.20 -3.62
N PRO A 34 -3.40 15.75 -2.40
CA PRO A 34 -2.33 15.84 -1.41
C PRO A 34 -2.05 14.47 -0.77
N ALA A 35 -0.82 14.28 -0.30
CA ALA A 35 -0.43 13.10 0.47
C ALA A 35 -0.77 13.22 1.95
N LEU A 36 -0.89 14.44 2.47
CA LEU A 36 -1.24 14.73 3.86
C LEU A 36 -2.26 15.85 3.92
N GLU A 37 -3.29 15.64 4.74
CA GLU A 37 -4.26 16.68 5.12
C GLU A 37 -4.56 16.55 6.60
N PHE A 38 -4.67 17.70 7.27
CA PHE A 38 -5.10 17.75 8.66
C PHE A 38 -5.87 19.03 8.96
N GLU A 39 -6.62 18.99 10.04
CA GLU A 39 -7.34 20.14 10.59
C GLU A 39 -6.95 20.36 12.05
N TYR A 40 -7.06 21.60 12.51
CA TYR A 40 -6.94 21.94 13.92
C TYR A 40 -8.24 21.66 14.68
N GLU A 41 -8.19 21.66 16.01
CA GLU A 41 -9.37 21.42 16.86
C GLU A 41 -10.48 22.45 16.66
N ASP A 42 -10.17 23.67 16.20
CA ASP A 42 -11.13 24.72 15.87
C ASP A 42 -11.72 24.61 14.44
N GLY A 43 -11.41 23.54 13.73
CA GLY A 43 -11.93 23.25 12.39
C GLY A 43 -11.21 23.96 11.25
N ARG A 44 -10.13 24.69 11.52
CA ARG A 44 -9.29 25.27 10.46
C ARG A 44 -8.47 24.17 9.79
N TYR A 45 -8.45 24.20 8.47
CA TYR A 45 -7.50 23.41 7.68
C TYR A 45 -6.18 24.17 7.55
N ASP A 46 -5.08 23.44 7.63
CA ASP A 46 -3.77 24.05 7.43
C ASP A 46 -3.25 23.80 6.01
N MET A 47 -2.88 24.91 5.36
CA MET A 47 -2.14 24.88 4.11
C MET A 47 -0.64 24.82 4.41
N CYS A 48 -0.17 23.62 4.77
CA CYS A 48 1.21 23.40 5.16
C CYS A 48 2.21 23.61 4.03
N ASN A 49 3.35 24.18 4.38
CA ASN A 49 4.50 24.29 3.51
C ASN A 49 5.60 23.35 3.99
N MET A 50 5.43 22.07 3.76
CA MET A 50 6.42 21.05 4.11
C MET A 50 7.74 21.29 3.38
N ARG A 51 8.79 21.50 4.15
CA ARG A 51 10.15 21.71 3.64
C ARG A 51 11.08 20.63 4.17
N TYR A 52 12.06 20.28 3.36
CA TYR A 52 13.14 19.41 3.78
C TYR A 52 13.83 19.97 5.06
N LYS A 53 14.00 19.11 6.06
CA LYS A 53 14.69 19.41 7.32
C LYS A 53 16.02 18.66 7.41
N SER A 54 15.97 17.35 7.25
CA SER A 54 17.13 16.47 7.37
C SER A 54 16.90 15.14 6.68
N HIS A 55 17.95 14.35 6.56
CA HIS A 55 17.84 12.94 6.21
C HIS A 55 18.90 12.12 6.97
N LYS A 56 18.67 10.83 7.05
CA LYS A 56 19.65 9.85 7.53
C LYS A 56 19.51 8.56 6.73
N ILE A 57 20.64 7.86 6.59
CA ILE A 57 20.71 6.53 6.00
C ILE A 57 21.11 5.56 7.10
N ILE A 58 20.42 4.46 7.21
CA ILE A 58 20.70 3.39 8.16
C ILE A 58 20.78 2.05 7.45
N GLN A 59 21.64 1.17 7.94
CA GLN A 59 21.65 -0.22 7.52
C GLN A 59 20.47 -0.97 8.15
N GLY A 60 19.82 -1.84 7.37
CA GLY A 60 18.66 -2.59 7.80
C GLY A 60 17.35 -1.86 7.57
N LYS A 61 16.28 -2.57 7.85
CA LYS A 61 14.90 -2.08 7.74
C LYS A 61 14.26 -2.01 9.13
N PRO A 62 13.88 -0.81 9.61
CA PRO A 62 13.19 -0.66 10.89
C PRO A 62 11.86 -1.40 10.92
N ASP A 63 11.53 -1.98 12.06
CA ASP A 63 10.20 -2.52 12.33
C ASP A 63 9.14 -1.41 12.37
N ILE A 64 7.92 -1.76 12.01
CA ILE A 64 6.75 -0.89 12.09
C ILE A 64 5.85 -1.42 13.18
N GLU A 65 5.89 -0.79 14.33
CA GLU A 65 5.14 -1.24 15.49
C GLU A 65 3.62 -1.22 15.24
N GLY A 66 2.94 -2.31 15.59
CA GLY A 66 1.49 -2.43 15.52
C GLY A 66 0.91 -2.65 14.11
N LEU A 67 1.72 -2.65 13.06
CA LEU A 67 1.28 -2.86 11.68
C LEU A 67 2.02 -4.04 11.02
N PRO A 68 1.34 -4.79 10.14
CA PRO A 68 2.03 -5.77 9.31
C PRO A 68 2.99 -5.05 8.35
N HIS A 69 4.17 -5.61 8.15
CA HIS A 69 5.21 -5.03 7.31
C HIS A 69 6.19 -6.09 6.80
N ILE A 70 6.97 -5.74 5.81
CA ILE A 70 8.10 -6.53 5.36
C ILE A 70 9.20 -6.44 6.42
N TYR A 71 9.71 -7.55 6.88
CA TYR A 71 10.81 -7.61 7.85
C TYR A 71 12.11 -8.07 7.19
N GLU A 72 13.23 -7.67 7.78
CA GLU A 72 14.55 -8.15 7.39
C GLU A 72 14.75 -9.57 7.92
N ASN A 73 15.10 -10.51 7.05
CA ASN A 73 15.30 -11.91 7.41
C ASN A 73 16.75 -12.20 7.80
N SER A 74 17.69 -11.47 7.20
CA SER A 74 19.12 -11.50 7.54
C SER A 74 19.69 -10.08 7.50
N SER A 75 20.66 -9.80 8.34
CA SER A 75 21.31 -8.49 8.40
C SER A 75 21.89 -8.08 7.04
N GLY A 76 21.60 -6.86 6.61
CA GLY A 76 22.10 -6.28 5.36
C GLY A 76 21.24 -6.57 4.13
N GLU A 77 20.04 -7.11 4.28
CA GLU A 77 19.10 -7.26 3.14
C GLU A 77 18.54 -5.91 2.66
N PHE A 78 18.51 -4.91 3.54
CA PHE A 78 17.96 -3.60 3.25
C PHE A 78 18.89 -2.48 3.69
N THR A 79 18.82 -1.37 2.95
CA THR A 79 19.32 -0.06 3.37
C THR A 79 18.13 0.90 3.41
N THR A 80 17.99 1.68 4.47
CA THR A 80 16.86 2.59 4.65
C THR A 80 17.30 4.05 4.65
N LEU A 81 16.74 4.84 3.72
CA LEU A 81 16.76 6.29 3.73
C LEU A 81 15.55 6.82 4.48
N ILE A 82 15.75 7.74 5.42
CA ILE A 82 14.69 8.44 6.14
C ILE A 82 14.85 9.92 5.87
N ILE A 83 13.84 10.53 5.23
CA ILE A 83 13.79 11.96 4.94
C ILE A 83 12.81 12.62 5.90
N THR A 84 13.22 13.65 6.60
CA THR A 84 12.33 14.47 7.44
C THR A 84 11.97 15.74 6.69
N VAL A 85 10.67 15.95 6.53
CA VAL A 85 10.08 17.21 6.07
C VAL A 85 9.21 17.80 7.18
N GLY A 86 9.04 19.12 7.20
CA GLY A 86 8.24 19.74 8.27
C GLY A 86 7.83 21.16 7.93
N ASP A 87 6.74 21.59 8.54
CA ASP A 87 6.23 22.95 8.48
C ASP A 87 6.57 23.72 9.76
N ASP A 88 7.17 24.90 9.61
CA ASP A 88 7.64 25.70 10.74
C ASP A 88 6.50 26.41 11.51
N ILE A 89 5.34 26.58 10.87
CA ILE A 89 4.20 27.28 11.45
C ILE A 89 3.44 26.32 12.38
N SER A 90 2.94 25.23 11.84
CA SER A 90 2.21 24.20 12.60
C SER A 90 3.15 23.38 13.52
N GLY A 91 4.39 23.21 13.09
CA GLY A 91 5.36 22.29 13.69
C GLY A 91 5.09 20.82 13.36
N VAL A 92 4.09 20.53 12.53
CA VAL A 92 3.86 19.18 12.01
C VAL A 92 5.04 18.76 11.14
N SER A 93 5.49 17.53 11.31
CA SER A 93 6.57 16.98 10.51
C SER A 93 6.24 15.57 10.05
N VAL A 94 6.90 15.13 8.97
CA VAL A 94 6.75 13.79 8.41
C VAL A 94 8.11 13.20 8.17
N GLU A 95 8.30 11.99 8.65
CA GLU A 95 9.44 11.15 8.28
C GLU A 95 8.99 10.20 7.17
N LEU A 96 9.67 10.25 6.04
CA LEU A 96 9.45 9.42 4.87
C LEU A 96 10.50 8.31 4.86
N TYR A 97 10.07 7.07 4.99
CA TYR A 97 10.93 5.88 5.03
C TYR A 97 10.98 5.23 3.65
N TYR A 98 12.19 4.95 3.17
CA TYR A 98 12.48 4.23 1.93
C TYR A 98 13.45 3.10 2.24
N SER A 99 12.95 1.89 2.38
CA SER A 99 13.80 0.71 2.58
C SER A 99 14.00 0.01 1.24
N ILE A 100 15.22 0.02 0.74
CA ILE A 100 15.61 -0.54 -0.55
C ILE A 100 16.24 -1.90 -0.30
N SER A 101 15.77 -2.92 -1.03
CA SER A 101 16.36 -4.26 -0.97
C SER A 101 17.65 -4.32 -1.77
N GLU A 102 18.67 -4.91 -1.18
CA GLU A 102 19.98 -5.11 -1.84
C GLU A 102 19.96 -6.24 -2.89
N THR A 103 18.96 -7.10 -2.87
CA THR A 103 18.92 -8.32 -3.69
C THR A 103 17.73 -8.42 -4.65
N MET A 104 16.75 -7.53 -4.49
CA MET A 104 15.52 -7.54 -5.28
C MET A 104 15.15 -6.10 -5.70
N PRO A 105 14.52 -5.88 -6.84
CA PRO A 105 14.08 -4.56 -7.30
C PRO A 105 12.85 -4.08 -6.51
N ILE A 106 13.02 -3.85 -5.21
CA ILE A 106 11.95 -3.57 -4.24
C ILE A 106 12.30 -2.32 -3.44
N ILE A 107 11.29 -1.47 -3.26
CA ILE A 107 11.29 -0.38 -2.30
C ILE A 107 10.09 -0.56 -1.38
N CYS A 108 10.31 -0.64 -0.06
CA CYS A 108 9.25 -0.56 0.93
C CYS A 108 9.15 0.87 1.43
N ARG A 109 7.94 1.41 1.48
CA ARG A 109 7.70 2.80 1.85
C ARG A 109 6.57 2.93 2.87
N HIS A 110 6.79 3.74 3.90
CA HIS A 110 5.75 4.24 4.80
C HIS A 110 6.10 5.66 5.25
N SER A 111 5.13 6.31 5.86
CA SER A 111 5.29 7.65 6.41
C SER A 111 4.97 7.65 7.90
N ARG A 112 5.67 8.46 8.68
CA ARG A 112 5.38 8.74 10.09
C ARG A 112 5.08 10.22 10.23
N VAL A 113 3.83 10.55 10.58
CA VAL A 113 3.39 11.91 10.83
C VAL A 113 3.53 12.21 12.31
N LEU A 114 4.22 13.28 12.66
CA LEU A 114 4.41 13.73 14.04
C LEU A 114 3.68 15.06 14.23
N SER A 115 2.85 15.13 15.27
CA SER A 115 2.23 16.39 15.64
C SER A 115 3.26 17.36 16.25
N GLY A 116 3.05 18.64 16.02
CA GLY A 116 3.98 19.67 16.43
C GLY A 116 3.54 20.44 17.67
N LYS A 117 3.19 21.69 17.46
CA LYS A 117 2.92 22.67 18.54
C LYS A 117 1.59 22.44 19.24
N THR A 118 0.59 21.97 18.52
CA THR A 118 -0.78 21.76 19.00
C THR A 118 -1.32 20.41 18.53
N ALA A 119 -2.42 19.96 19.11
CA ALA A 119 -3.15 18.81 18.62
C ALA A 119 -3.72 19.09 17.21
N VAL A 120 -3.73 18.05 16.37
CA VAL A 120 -4.31 18.07 15.03
C VAL A 120 -5.13 16.81 14.79
N TYR A 121 -6.05 16.87 13.85
CA TYR A 121 -6.77 15.71 13.33
C TYR A 121 -6.30 15.43 11.92
N LEU A 122 -5.67 14.28 11.72
CA LEU A 122 -5.35 13.82 10.37
C LEU A 122 -6.63 13.40 9.67
N THR A 123 -6.84 13.92 8.47
CA THR A 123 -7.97 13.57 7.59
C THR A 123 -7.51 12.79 6.36
N ASN A 124 -6.23 12.90 6.01
CA ASN A 124 -5.56 12.08 5.01
C ASN A 124 -4.08 11.90 5.38
N ALA A 125 -3.55 10.69 5.22
CA ALA A 125 -2.13 10.40 5.35
C ALA A 125 -1.77 9.24 4.43
N ALA A 126 -1.19 9.55 3.27
CA ALA A 126 -0.76 8.55 2.31
C ALA A 126 0.52 7.83 2.77
N SER A 127 0.60 6.53 2.50
CA SER A 127 1.82 5.74 2.67
C SER A 127 2.89 6.14 1.65
N ALA A 128 2.44 6.48 0.43
CA ALA A 128 3.28 6.97 -0.65
C ALA A 128 2.49 7.86 -1.61
N SER A 129 3.23 8.80 -2.24
CA SER A 129 2.81 9.56 -3.41
C SER A 129 3.93 9.52 -4.43
N ILE A 130 3.62 9.18 -5.67
CA ILE A 130 4.59 9.00 -6.75
C ILE A 130 4.09 9.71 -7.98
N ASP A 131 4.88 10.64 -8.50
CA ASP A 131 4.55 11.38 -9.71
C ASP A 131 5.31 10.81 -10.91
N PHE A 132 4.57 10.44 -11.95
CA PHE A 132 5.08 10.00 -13.25
C PHE A 132 5.12 11.17 -14.20
N SER A 133 6.15 11.22 -15.04
CA SER A 133 6.36 12.29 -16.03
C SER A 133 5.36 12.25 -17.20
N ASP A 134 4.69 11.12 -17.38
CA ASP A 134 3.65 10.90 -18.38
C ASP A 134 2.53 10.03 -17.84
N SER A 135 1.43 9.92 -18.59
CA SER A 135 0.25 9.12 -18.26
C SER A 135 -0.06 8.05 -19.32
N ASP A 136 0.92 7.71 -20.17
CA ASP A 136 0.74 6.70 -21.21
C ASP A 136 0.89 5.27 -20.67
N PHE A 137 -0.05 4.92 -19.80
CA PHE A 137 -0.08 3.66 -19.09
C PHE A 137 -1.46 2.98 -19.17
N LYS A 138 -1.47 1.71 -18.85
CA LYS A 138 -2.64 0.97 -18.37
C LYS A 138 -2.38 0.54 -16.92
N TYR A 139 -3.42 0.30 -16.17
CA TYR A 139 -3.31 -0.27 -14.83
C TYR A 139 -4.10 -1.56 -14.72
N MET A 140 -3.64 -2.44 -13.86
CA MET A 140 -4.24 -3.72 -13.55
C MET A 140 -4.52 -3.79 -12.04
N HIS A 141 -5.67 -4.32 -11.68
CA HIS A 141 -6.01 -4.60 -10.29
C HIS A 141 -6.76 -5.93 -10.17
N LEU A 142 -7.02 -6.35 -8.94
CA LEU A 142 -7.68 -7.62 -8.65
C LEU A 142 -9.06 -7.33 -8.05
N HIS A 143 -10.09 -7.60 -8.81
CA HIS A 143 -11.48 -7.37 -8.46
C HIS A 143 -12.23 -8.69 -8.30
N GLY A 144 -13.35 -8.70 -7.60
CA GLY A 144 -14.18 -9.89 -7.51
C GLY A 144 -15.35 -9.77 -6.56
N ALA A 145 -15.79 -10.94 -6.12
CA ALA A 145 -16.86 -11.10 -5.16
C ALA A 145 -16.60 -12.38 -4.35
N TRP A 146 -17.43 -12.64 -3.36
CA TRP A 146 -17.41 -13.91 -2.65
C TRP A 146 -17.49 -15.10 -3.60
N ILE A 147 -16.64 -16.12 -3.41
CA ILE A 147 -16.42 -17.31 -4.26
C ILE A 147 -15.78 -17.02 -5.63
N ARG A 148 -15.52 -15.79 -5.98
CA ARG A 148 -14.86 -15.41 -7.24
C ARG A 148 -13.99 -14.18 -7.04
N GLU A 149 -13.03 -14.31 -6.15
CA GLU A 149 -12.07 -13.26 -5.79
C GLU A 149 -10.94 -13.17 -6.82
N LYS A 150 -10.30 -12.01 -6.85
CA LYS A 150 -9.02 -11.78 -7.55
C LYS A 150 -9.06 -11.98 -9.06
N HIS A 151 -10.17 -11.69 -9.71
CA HIS A 151 -10.18 -11.57 -11.17
C HIS A 151 -9.33 -10.38 -11.60
N ILE A 152 -8.55 -10.58 -12.64
CA ILE A 152 -7.70 -9.55 -13.20
C ILE A 152 -8.55 -8.59 -14.04
N GLU A 153 -8.55 -7.32 -13.64
CA GLU A 153 -9.16 -6.23 -14.40
C GLU A 153 -8.07 -5.28 -14.87
N THR A 154 -8.16 -4.85 -16.12
CA THR A 154 -7.19 -3.94 -16.74
C THR A 154 -7.90 -2.81 -17.45
N ALA A 155 -7.42 -1.58 -17.25
CA ALA A 155 -7.94 -0.40 -17.93
C ALA A 155 -6.81 0.55 -18.34
N GLU A 156 -7.02 1.32 -19.42
CA GLU A 156 -6.11 2.41 -19.77
C GLU A 156 -6.28 3.58 -18.80
N VAL A 157 -5.17 4.22 -18.46
CA VAL A 157 -5.20 5.48 -17.71
C VAL A 157 -5.87 6.56 -18.55
N LYS A 158 -6.89 7.20 -18.02
CA LYS A 158 -7.60 8.34 -18.61
C LYS A 158 -7.34 9.58 -17.76
N LYS A 159 -7.56 10.76 -18.32
CA LYS A 159 -7.49 12.03 -17.56
C LYS A 159 -8.53 12.05 -16.44
N GLY A 160 -8.14 12.58 -15.28
CA GLY A 160 -8.94 12.62 -14.06
C GLY A 160 -8.61 11.50 -13.08
N PHE A 161 -9.55 11.20 -12.21
CA PHE A 161 -9.38 10.25 -11.10
C PHE A 161 -9.78 8.84 -11.49
N GLN A 162 -8.94 7.87 -11.16
CA GLN A 162 -9.17 6.44 -11.33
C GLN A 162 -8.51 5.70 -10.18
N GLY A 163 -8.92 4.47 -9.92
CA GLY A 163 -8.26 3.67 -8.88
C GLY A 163 -9.20 2.69 -8.21
N ILE A 164 -8.75 2.18 -7.08
CA ILE A 164 -9.45 1.18 -6.28
C ILE A 164 -9.50 1.61 -4.82
N GLU A 165 -10.54 1.18 -4.12
CA GLU A 165 -10.66 1.44 -2.68
C GLU A 165 -11.53 0.40 -1.98
N SER A 166 -11.34 0.26 -0.67
CA SER A 166 -12.31 -0.40 0.21
C SER A 166 -12.76 0.55 1.32
N ARG A 167 -14.07 0.54 1.61
CA ARG A 167 -14.73 1.26 2.71
C ARG A 167 -15.51 0.30 3.61
N ARG A 168 -15.16 -0.99 3.59
CA ARG A 168 -15.93 -2.09 4.19
C ARG A 168 -15.43 -2.51 5.57
N GLY A 169 -14.49 -1.77 6.14
CA GLY A 169 -13.79 -2.15 7.38
C GLY A 169 -12.64 -3.13 7.15
N ALA A 170 -12.56 -3.69 5.94
CA ALA A 170 -11.50 -4.61 5.53
C ALA A 170 -11.17 -4.42 4.05
N SER A 171 -9.99 -4.88 3.61
CA SER A 171 -9.72 -5.14 2.20
C SER A 171 -10.59 -6.34 1.79
N SER A 172 -11.66 -6.11 1.06
CA SER A 172 -12.71 -7.09 0.82
C SER A 172 -12.41 -8.02 -0.38
N PRO A 173 -13.24 -9.07 -0.61
CA PRO A 173 -13.17 -9.84 -1.85
C PRO A 173 -13.36 -8.99 -3.11
N ASN A 174 -13.99 -7.82 -3.00
CA ASN A 174 -14.23 -6.94 -4.14
C ASN A 174 -12.97 -6.25 -4.64
N GLU A 175 -12.07 -5.83 -3.73
CA GLU A 175 -10.84 -5.14 -4.09
C GLU A 175 -9.68 -5.61 -3.20
N ASN A 176 -8.57 -5.94 -3.82
CA ASN A 176 -7.34 -6.23 -3.11
C ASN A 176 -6.46 -4.97 -3.07
N PRO A 177 -5.68 -4.76 -2.00
CA PRO A 177 -4.77 -3.62 -1.89
C PRO A 177 -3.52 -3.81 -2.77
N PHE A 178 -3.77 -4.02 -4.06
CA PHE A 178 -2.76 -4.27 -5.09
C PHE A 178 -3.12 -3.57 -6.41
N MET A 179 -2.13 -2.94 -7.02
CA MET A 179 -2.23 -2.35 -8.35
C MET A 179 -0.91 -2.53 -9.10
N ALA A 180 -0.97 -2.82 -10.39
CA ALA A 180 0.17 -2.70 -11.28
C ALA A 180 -0.10 -1.59 -12.30
N ILE A 181 0.86 -0.70 -12.51
CA ILE A 181 0.88 0.32 -13.56
C ILE A 181 1.90 -0.15 -14.60
N MET A 182 1.51 -0.20 -15.86
CA MET A 182 2.36 -0.76 -16.90
C MET A 182 2.22 -0.02 -18.22
N ARG A 183 3.26 -0.05 -19.04
CA ARG A 183 3.17 0.48 -20.40
C ARG A 183 2.09 -0.26 -21.19
N LYS A 184 1.48 0.42 -22.16
CA LYS A 184 0.34 -0.12 -22.92
C LYS A 184 0.67 -1.39 -23.69
N ASP A 185 1.90 -1.53 -24.13
CA ASP A 185 2.43 -2.69 -24.85
C ASP A 185 2.98 -3.78 -23.91
N ALA A 186 3.13 -3.51 -22.61
CA ALA A 186 3.66 -4.51 -21.69
C ALA A 186 2.74 -5.73 -21.56
N GLY A 187 3.37 -6.89 -21.50
CA GLY A 187 2.74 -8.20 -21.39
C GLY A 187 3.23 -9.01 -20.18
N GLU A 188 3.08 -10.32 -20.25
CA GLU A 188 3.52 -11.24 -19.18
C GLU A 188 5.04 -11.29 -19.06
N ASP A 189 5.75 -11.34 -20.17
CA ASP A 189 7.19 -11.62 -20.23
C ASP A 189 8.04 -10.43 -20.78
N PHE A 190 7.44 -9.27 -20.98
CA PHE A 190 8.13 -8.09 -21.51
C PHE A 190 7.46 -6.79 -21.13
N GLY A 191 8.22 -5.70 -21.16
CA GLY A 191 7.76 -4.32 -20.97
C GLY A 191 7.82 -3.86 -19.52
N GLU A 192 7.74 -2.56 -19.35
CA GLU A 192 7.90 -1.84 -18.10
C GLU A 192 6.64 -1.95 -17.23
N VAL A 193 6.82 -2.42 -15.99
CA VAL A 193 5.75 -2.61 -15.00
C VAL A 193 6.19 -2.10 -13.63
N TYR A 194 5.32 -1.34 -12.99
CA TYR A 194 5.42 -0.90 -11.60
C TYR A 194 4.32 -1.59 -10.78
N GLY A 195 4.70 -2.50 -9.89
CA GLY A 195 3.77 -3.19 -8.99
C GLY A 195 3.71 -2.49 -7.63
N PHE A 196 2.50 -2.35 -7.08
CA PHE A 196 2.22 -1.72 -5.79
C PHE A 196 1.36 -2.63 -4.94
N SER A 197 1.80 -2.94 -3.74
CA SER A 197 1.05 -3.73 -2.76
C SER A 197 1.08 -3.07 -1.40
N LEU A 198 -0.09 -2.67 -0.89
CA LEU A 198 -0.21 -2.12 0.45
C LEU A 198 -0.36 -3.27 1.45
N VAL A 199 0.57 -3.36 2.40
CA VAL A 199 0.56 -4.40 3.45
C VAL A 199 -0.41 -3.97 4.55
N TYR A 200 -1.71 -4.08 4.23
CA TYR A 200 -2.78 -3.60 5.11
C TYR A 200 -4.09 -4.35 4.81
N SER A 201 -4.87 -4.63 5.83
CA SER A 201 -6.14 -5.36 5.71
C SER A 201 -7.39 -4.51 5.99
N GLY A 202 -7.22 -3.23 6.31
CA GLY A 202 -8.33 -2.30 6.59
C GLY A 202 -8.82 -1.55 5.35
N ASN A 203 -9.54 -0.45 5.59
CA ASN A 203 -9.97 0.45 4.53
C ASN A 203 -8.78 1.12 3.85
N PHE A 204 -8.64 0.91 2.56
CA PHE A 204 -7.53 1.45 1.78
C PHE A 204 -8.00 2.20 0.54
N LYS A 205 -7.11 3.01 -0.02
CA LYS A 205 -7.29 3.68 -1.30
C LYS A 205 -5.99 3.63 -2.09
N MET A 206 -6.08 3.30 -3.38
CA MET A 206 -5.03 3.49 -4.38
C MET A 206 -5.62 4.33 -5.49
N LEU A 207 -5.01 5.49 -5.74
CA LEU A 207 -5.51 6.52 -6.65
C LEU A 207 -4.52 6.74 -7.76
N LEU A 208 -5.03 6.87 -8.99
CA LEU A 208 -4.35 7.42 -10.15
C LEU A 208 -5.03 8.74 -10.53
N GLU A 209 -4.28 9.82 -10.57
CA GLU A 209 -4.73 11.13 -11.00
C GLU A 209 -3.89 11.57 -12.19
N ALA A 210 -4.48 11.49 -13.38
CA ALA A 210 -3.82 11.90 -14.62
C ALA A 210 -4.25 13.31 -15.03
N GLU A 211 -3.28 14.20 -15.15
CA GLU A 211 -3.49 15.61 -15.36
C GLU A 211 -3.59 16.02 -16.83
N THR A 212 -4.15 17.21 -17.06
CA THR A 212 -4.28 17.81 -18.38
C THR A 212 -2.93 17.98 -19.09
N TYR A 213 -1.88 18.21 -18.32
CA TYR A 213 -0.52 18.40 -18.84
C TYR A 213 0.22 17.10 -19.15
N GLY A 214 -0.44 15.95 -18.95
CA GLY A 214 0.08 14.63 -19.30
C GLY A 214 0.86 13.93 -18.17
N THR A 215 1.04 14.56 -17.03
CA THR A 215 1.62 13.91 -15.83
C THR A 215 0.59 13.06 -15.11
N MET A 216 1.05 12.13 -14.29
CA MET A 216 0.18 11.27 -13.48
C MET A 216 0.74 11.15 -12.06
N ARG A 217 -0.15 11.22 -11.06
CA ARG A 217 0.14 10.92 -9.67
C ARG A 217 -0.48 9.60 -9.26
N PHE A 218 0.30 8.73 -8.65
CA PHE A 218 -0.17 7.57 -7.93
C PHE A 218 -0.07 7.82 -6.43
N GLN A 219 -1.13 7.47 -5.69
CA GLN A 219 -1.12 7.49 -4.22
C GLN A 219 -1.72 6.22 -3.65
N ALA A 220 -1.18 5.77 -2.52
CA ALA A 220 -1.71 4.64 -1.77
C ALA A 220 -1.63 4.88 -0.25
N GLY A 221 -2.61 4.38 0.49
CA GLY A 221 -2.64 4.48 1.95
C GLY A 221 -3.98 4.10 2.55
N VAL A 222 -4.18 4.49 3.80
CA VAL A 222 -5.48 4.39 4.49
C VAL A 222 -6.51 5.20 3.73
N ASN A 223 -7.73 4.66 3.61
CA ASN A 223 -8.81 5.38 2.93
C ASN A 223 -9.22 6.61 3.75
N PRO A 224 -9.21 7.82 3.16
CA PRO A 224 -9.58 9.04 3.87
C PRO A 224 -11.09 9.15 4.16
N HIS A 225 -11.93 8.27 3.59
CA HIS A 225 -13.36 8.27 3.85
C HIS A 225 -13.67 7.97 5.32
N ASN A 226 -14.28 8.92 6.01
CA ASN A 226 -14.56 8.88 7.46
C ASN A 226 -13.30 8.68 8.34
N PHE A 227 -12.12 8.96 7.80
CA PHE A 227 -10.89 8.93 8.55
C PHE A 227 -10.66 10.27 9.24
N LYS A 228 -10.57 10.24 10.57
CA LYS A 228 -10.24 11.39 11.40
C LYS A 228 -9.49 10.92 12.62
N TRP A 229 -8.16 11.04 12.59
CA TRP A 229 -7.28 10.55 13.64
C TRP A 229 -6.69 11.70 14.45
N LYS A 230 -7.04 11.78 15.73
CA LYS A 230 -6.49 12.79 16.62
C LYS A 230 -5.05 12.48 16.99
N LEU A 231 -4.16 13.44 16.78
CA LEU A 231 -2.81 13.45 17.29
C LEU A 231 -2.68 14.59 18.32
N ASN A 232 -2.50 14.24 19.58
CA ASN A 232 -2.14 15.22 20.59
C ASN A 232 -0.68 15.68 20.37
N LYS A 233 -0.31 16.77 21.02
CA LYS A 233 1.07 17.28 20.92
C LYS A 233 2.10 16.18 21.28
N GLY A 234 3.02 15.94 20.36
CA GLY A 234 4.09 14.96 20.50
C GLY A 234 3.71 13.52 20.15
N GLU A 235 2.45 13.26 19.79
CA GLU A 235 2.02 11.96 19.28
C GLU A 235 2.37 11.78 17.80
N GLN A 236 2.33 10.54 17.35
CA GLN A 236 2.64 10.15 15.98
C GLN A 236 1.58 9.23 15.40
N PHE A 237 1.45 9.27 14.09
CA PHE A 237 0.69 8.32 13.29
C PHE A 237 1.61 7.67 12.27
N ILE A 238 1.57 6.35 12.18
CA ILE A 238 2.36 5.57 11.23
C ILE A 238 1.41 5.02 10.18
N THR A 239 1.70 5.26 8.90
CA THR A 239 0.91 4.73 7.79
C THR A 239 1.27 3.27 7.54
N PRO A 240 0.34 2.46 6.97
CA PRO A 240 0.68 1.13 6.46
C PRO A 240 1.83 1.16 5.45
N GLU A 241 2.55 0.06 5.34
CA GLU A 241 3.66 -0.06 4.40
C GLU A 241 3.17 -0.34 2.98
N LEU A 242 3.66 0.43 2.02
CA LEU A 242 3.53 0.16 0.58
C LEU A 242 4.80 -0.51 0.07
N VAL A 243 4.65 -1.66 -0.55
CA VAL A 243 5.74 -2.34 -1.27
C VAL A 243 5.65 -2.01 -2.74
N MET A 244 6.76 -1.56 -3.31
CA MET A 244 6.89 -1.21 -4.71
C MET A 244 7.90 -2.13 -5.39
N VAL A 245 7.52 -2.66 -6.56
CA VAL A 245 8.37 -3.51 -7.40
C VAL A 245 8.47 -2.90 -8.78
N TYR A 246 9.67 -2.87 -9.34
CA TYR A 246 9.91 -2.52 -10.72
C TYR A 246 10.33 -3.74 -11.54
N SER A 247 9.83 -3.85 -12.76
CA SER A 247 10.21 -4.88 -13.73
C SER A 247 10.26 -4.31 -15.14
N GLU A 248 11.31 -4.64 -15.89
CA GLU A 248 11.43 -4.40 -17.33
C GLU A 248 10.97 -5.60 -18.16
N ASN A 249 10.73 -6.74 -17.49
CA ASN A 249 10.40 -8.01 -18.10
C ASN A 249 8.95 -8.43 -17.80
N GLY A 250 8.04 -7.47 -17.77
CA GLY A 250 6.60 -7.70 -17.70
C GLY A 250 6.05 -8.09 -16.33
N LEU A 251 4.79 -8.50 -16.36
CA LEU A 251 3.98 -8.83 -15.18
C LEU A 251 4.49 -10.06 -14.44
N GLY A 252 4.99 -11.07 -15.17
CA GLY A 252 5.47 -12.33 -14.60
C GLY A 252 6.67 -12.12 -13.70
N GLU A 253 7.65 -11.31 -14.09
CA GLU A 253 8.80 -11.01 -13.23
C GLU A 253 8.37 -10.19 -12.00
N MET A 254 7.54 -9.16 -12.19
CA MET A 254 6.96 -8.38 -11.09
C MET A 254 6.25 -9.28 -10.08
N SER A 255 5.37 -10.16 -10.55
CA SER A 255 4.62 -11.11 -9.73
C SER A 255 5.55 -12.08 -8.98
N ARG A 256 6.52 -12.70 -9.66
CA ARG A 256 7.52 -13.60 -9.03
C ARG A 256 8.36 -12.88 -7.98
N THR A 257 8.65 -11.59 -8.18
CA THR A 257 9.38 -10.77 -7.21
C THR A 257 8.56 -10.57 -5.94
N PHE A 258 7.26 -10.22 -6.04
CA PHE A 258 6.36 -10.19 -4.88
C PHE A 258 6.27 -11.54 -4.17
N HIS A 259 6.14 -12.64 -4.91
CA HIS A 259 6.06 -13.98 -4.32
C HIS A 259 7.31 -14.35 -3.53
N ARG A 260 8.51 -14.03 -4.05
CA ARG A 260 9.78 -14.25 -3.32
C ARG A 260 9.82 -13.41 -2.04
N LEU A 261 9.46 -12.13 -2.14
CA LEU A 261 9.43 -11.23 -0.99
C LEU A 261 8.47 -11.72 0.08
N TYR A 262 7.23 -12.06 -0.29
CA TYR A 262 6.22 -12.49 0.68
C TYR A 262 6.62 -13.76 1.40
N ARG A 263 7.17 -14.74 0.69
CA ARG A 263 7.67 -15.98 1.30
C ARG A 263 8.82 -15.75 2.26
N ARG A 264 9.74 -14.85 1.93
CA ARG A 264 10.96 -14.64 2.72
C ARG A 264 10.77 -13.62 3.84
N ASN A 265 10.09 -12.54 3.56
CA ASN A 265 10.13 -11.32 4.35
C ASN A 265 8.75 -10.89 4.92
N LEU A 266 7.65 -11.60 4.61
CA LEU A 266 6.32 -11.30 5.14
C LEU A 266 5.72 -12.50 5.90
N CYS A 267 5.74 -13.69 5.30
CA CYS A 267 5.25 -14.90 5.95
C CYS A 267 6.12 -15.27 7.15
N ARG A 268 5.51 -15.57 8.28
CA ARG A 268 6.19 -15.91 9.55
C ARG A 268 5.66 -17.25 10.10
N GLY A 269 6.36 -17.78 11.10
CA GLY A 269 5.98 -18.97 11.83
C GLY A 269 6.35 -20.27 11.09
N ILE A 270 6.00 -21.39 11.70
CA ILE A 270 6.39 -22.73 11.25
C ILE A 270 5.85 -23.08 9.87
N TRP A 271 4.73 -22.50 9.48
CA TRP A 271 4.05 -22.78 8.22
C TRP A 271 4.60 -21.99 7.01
N ARG A 272 5.61 -21.16 7.21
CA ARG A 272 6.31 -20.49 6.11
C ARG A 272 7.00 -21.51 5.19
N ASP A 273 7.72 -22.47 5.82
CA ASP A 273 8.57 -23.42 5.12
C ASP A 273 8.07 -24.87 5.25
N LYS A 274 7.05 -25.12 6.06
CA LYS A 274 6.49 -26.44 6.31
C LYS A 274 5.22 -26.65 5.47
N VAL A 275 5.10 -27.84 4.89
CA VAL A 275 3.85 -28.24 4.20
C VAL A 275 2.72 -28.26 5.20
N ARG A 276 1.58 -27.67 4.81
CA ARG A 276 0.37 -27.68 5.62
C ARG A 276 -0.29 -29.04 5.59
N PRO A 277 -0.97 -29.45 6.69
CA PRO A 277 -1.70 -30.72 6.72
C PRO A 277 -2.84 -30.70 5.70
N ILE A 278 -3.16 -31.86 5.15
CA ILE A 278 -4.35 -32.07 4.33
C ILE A 278 -5.57 -31.93 5.26
N LEU A 279 -6.42 -30.94 4.97
CA LEU A 279 -7.52 -30.55 5.85
C LEU A 279 -8.88 -30.89 5.24
N ILE A 280 -9.81 -31.27 6.11
CA ILE A 280 -11.25 -31.30 5.84
C ILE A 280 -12.01 -30.56 6.96
N ASN A 281 -13.12 -29.91 6.62
CA ASN A 281 -14.09 -29.43 7.59
C ASN A 281 -15.46 -30.11 7.39
N ASN A 282 -16.39 -29.88 8.32
CA ASN A 282 -17.72 -30.48 8.24
C ASN A 282 -18.74 -29.65 7.46
N TRP A 283 -18.45 -28.39 7.11
CA TRP A 283 -19.47 -27.42 6.71
C TRP A 283 -20.32 -27.92 5.54
N GLU A 284 -19.73 -28.21 4.39
CA GLU A 284 -20.47 -28.66 3.21
C GLU A 284 -21.17 -30.01 3.38
N ALA A 285 -20.73 -30.82 4.35
CA ALA A 285 -21.33 -32.13 4.60
C ALA A 285 -22.56 -32.06 5.54
N THR A 286 -22.63 -31.07 6.43
CA THR A 286 -23.62 -31.07 7.51
C THR A 286 -24.32 -29.73 7.71
N TYR A 287 -23.71 -28.61 7.32
CA TYR A 287 -24.10 -27.27 7.76
C TYR A 287 -24.27 -27.26 9.30
N PHE A 288 -25.41 -26.79 9.80
CA PHE A 288 -25.73 -26.76 11.23
C PHE A 288 -26.31 -28.09 11.77
N ASP A 289 -26.62 -29.07 10.91
CA ASP A 289 -27.17 -30.37 11.31
C ASP A 289 -26.04 -31.37 11.66
N PHE A 290 -25.37 -31.16 12.75
CA PHE A 290 -24.34 -32.07 13.25
C PHE A 290 -24.44 -32.33 14.76
N ASN A 291 -23.86 -33.45 15.17
CA ASN A 291 -23.64 -33.85 16.54
C ASN A 291 -22.28 -34.58 16.61
N GLU A 292 -21.86 -34.93 17.82
CA GLU A 292 -20.58 -35.60 18.05
C GLU A 292 -20.41 -36.86 17.20
N ASP A 293 -21.40 -37.73 17.12
CA ASP A 293 -21.34 -38.97 16.37
C ASP A 293 -21.11 -38.75 14.86
N LYS A 294 -21.80 -37.77 14.25
CA LYS A 294 -21.61 -37.39 12.85
C LYS A 294 -20.19 -36.90 12.61
N LEU A 295 -19.68 -36.03 13.49
CA LEU A 295 -18.32 -35.48 13.35
C LEU A 295 -17.25 -36.57 13.52
N ILE A 296 -17.39 -37.45 14.51
CA ILE A 296 -16.50 -38.60 14.70
C ILE A 296 -16.49 -39.51 13.47
N ASN A 297 -17.66 -39.77 12.89
CA ASN A 297 -17.74 -40.59 11.68
C ASN A 297 -17.02 -39.95 10.49
N ILE A 298 -17.15 -38.62 10.31
CA ILE A 298 -16.38 -37.88 9.28
C ILE A 298 -14.88 -38.00 9.57
N CYS A 299 -14.46 -37.76 10.81
CA CYS A 299 -13.05 -37.87 11.19
C CYS A 299 -12.47 -39.26 10.93
N LYS A 300 -13.18 -40.34 11.26
CA LYS A 300 -12.76 -41.71 11.01
C LYS A 300 -12.54 -41.97 9.51
N LYS A 301 -13.52 -41.59 8.69
CA LYS A 301 -13.41 -41.74 7.24
C LYS A 301 -12.29 -40.88 6.64
N ALA A 302 -12.16 -39.66 7.11
CA ALA A 302 -11.07 -38.74 6.72
C ALA A 302 -9.68 -39.37 7.05
N SER A 303 -9.52 -39.91 8.25
CA SER A 303 -8.29 -40.59 8.67
C SER A 303 -7.96 -41.82 7.79
N GLU A 304 -8.96 -42.62 7.45
CA GLU A 304 -8.80 -43.77 6.52
C GLU A 304 -8.28 -43.35 5.14
N LEU A 305 -8.61 -42.12 4.71
CA LEU A 305 -8.19 -41.51 3.44
C LEU A 305 -6.88 -40.75 3.52
N GLY A 306 -6.23 -40.69 4.70
CA GLY A 306 -4.97 -39.98 4.89
C GLY A 306 -5.12 -38.45 5.11
N ILE A 307 -6.30 -37.98 5.44
CA ILE A 307 -6.51 -36.56 5.83
C ILE A 307 -5.93 -36.38 7.25
N GLU A 308 -5.19 -35.30 7.44
CA GLU A 308 -4.33 -35.09 8.60
C GLU A 308 -4.93 -34.11 9.62
N LEU A 309 -5.90 -33.29 9.22
CA LEU A 309 -6.51 -32.26 10.06
C LEU A 309 -8.01 -32.17 9.82
N PHE A 310 -8.80 -32.28 10.91
CA PHE A 310 -10.21 -31.98 10.89
C PHE A 310 -10.45 -30.61 11.56
N VAL A 311 -11.26 -29.76 10.93
CA VAL A 311 -11.66 -28.45 11.46
C VAL A 311 -13.16 -28.43 11.64
N LEU A 312 -13.63 -28.21 12.86
CA LEU A 312 -15.02 -27.90 13.12
C LEU A 312 -15.30 -26.48 12.69
N ASP A 313 -16.20 -26.34 11.71
CA ASP A 313 -16.59 -25.07 11.13
C ASP A 313 -17.70 -24.38 11.95
N ASP A 314 -18.51 -23.52 11.35
CA ASP A 314 -19.57 -22.74 11.98
C ASP A 314 -20.61 -23.61 12.71
N GLY A 315 -21.34 -23.02 13.65
CA GLY A 315 -22.41 -23.69 14.42
C GLY A 315 -21.96 -24.50 15.63
N TRP A 316 -20.73 -24.34 16.08
CA TRP A 316 -20.17 -25.01 17.28
C TRP A 316 -20.56 -24.33 18.60
N PHE A 317 -21.22 -23.17 18.57
CA PHE A 317 -21.68 -22.35 19.72
C PHE A 317 -23.19 -22.52 19.98
#